data_012a9e67823cc5d8e0c4c4ff2741f2df
#
_entry.id   012a9e67823cc5d8e0c4c4ff2741f2df
#
_cell.length_a   1.000
_cell.length_b   1.000
_cell.length_c   1.000
_cell.angle_alpha   90.00
_cell.angle_beta   90.00
_cell.angle_gamma   90.00
#
_symmetry.space_group_name_H-M   'P 1'
#
loop_
_entity.id
_entity.type
_entity.pdbx_description
1 polymer ?
#
loop_
_entity_poly.entity_id
_entity_poly.type
_entity_poly.pdbx_seq_one_letter_code
_entity_poly.pdbx_strand_id
1 'polypeptide(L)'
;MAKKRLHSFSWVPDLLHQKDNYFLTPVEKLAEKIELIANCPQVVYNQGELCSCTANAIGESIEYILIKGKKAVFAPSRLFIYYTERRMEGTIHEDAGAMIRDGIKSVNKEGA
;
A
#
# COMPACT_ATOMS: atom_id res chain seq x y z
N MET A 1 15.48 22.85 20.96
CA MET A 1 15.84 21.61 20.26
C MET A 1 14.60 21.03 19.60
N ALA A 2 14.52 21.06 18.28
CA ALA A 2 13.43 20.40 17.58
C ALA A 2 13.51 18.90 17.80
N LYS A 3 12.50 18.30 18.43
CA LYS A 3 12.38 16.84 18.53
C LYS A 3 12.31 16.30 17.09
N LYS A 4 13.33 15.55 16.68
CA LYS A 4 13.33 14.76 15.46
C LYS A 4 12.07 13.88 15.53
N ARG A 5 11.01 14.25 14.79
CA ARG A 5 9.84 13.37 14.66
C ARG A 5 10.34 12.08 14.01
N LEU A 6 10.32 11.00 14.78
CA LEU A 6 10.41 9.68 14.21
C LEU A 6 9.29 9.57 13.18
N HIS A 7 9.59 9.07 11.98
CA HIS A 7 8.59 8.81 10.96
C HIS A 7 7.44 8.03 11.61
N SER A 8 6.28 8.65 11.72
CA SER A 8 5.11 7.95 12.25
C SER A 8 4.50 7.14 11.11
N PHE A 9 4.68 5.84 11.15
CA PHE A 9 3.96 4.94 10.28
C PHE A 9 2.52 4.88 10.78
N SER A 10 1.59 5.37 9.98
CA SER A 10 0.18 5.52 10.37
C SER A 10 -0.72 4.55 9.60
N TRP A 11 -0.27 3.30 9.47
CA TRP A 11 -1.17 2.25 9.02
C TRP A 11 -2.28 2.05 10.06
N VAL A 12 -3.52 2.11 9.58
CA VAL A 12 -4.71 1.82 10.39
C VAL A 12 -5.12 0.37 10.09
N PRO A 13 -5.23 -0.50 11.09
CA PRO A 13 -5.68 -1.87 10.88
C PRO A 13 -7.08 -1.93 10.26
N ASP A 14 -7.25 -2.81 9.28
CA ASP A 14 -8.55 -3.04 8.67
C ASP A 14 -9.57 -3.59 9.70
N LEU A 15 -10.81 -3.15 9.58
CA LEU A 15 -11.89 -3.71 10.37
C LEU A 15 -12.18 -5.13 9.90
N LEU A 16 -12.37 -6.05 10.85
CA LEU A 16 -12.76 -7.42 10.56
C LEU A 16 -14.10 -7.46 9.84
N HIS A 17 -14.18 -8.27 8.81
CA HIS A 17 -15.39 -8.45 8.03
C HIS A 17 -15.71 -9.95 7.86
N GLN A 18 -16.98 -10.33 7.93
CA GLN A 18 -17.43 -11.74 7.84
C GLN A 18 -17.01 -12.45 6.55
N LYS A 19 -16.78 -11.68 5.48
CA LYS A 19 -16.34 -12.22 4.17
C LYS A 19 -14.83 -12.25 4.01
N ASP A 20 -14.05 -11.94 5.06
CA ASP A 20 -12.61 -12.01 4.99
C ASP A 20 -12.16 -13.47 4.89
N ASN A 21 -11.34 -13.74 3.88
CA ASN A 21 -10.78 -15.05 3.66
C ASN A 21 -9.43 -15.18 4.35
N TYR A 22 -9.23 -16.27 5.06
CA TYR A 22 -7.90 -16.60 5.59
C TYR A 22 -7.03 -17.16 4.47
N PHE A 23 -5.85 -16.57 4.31
CA PHE A 23 -4.84 -17.13 3.42
C PHE A 23 -4.12 -18.28 4.14
N LEU A 24 -4.58 -19.50 3.88
CA LEU A 24 -4.03 -20.72 4.48
C LEU A 24 -3.29 -21.54 3.43
N THR A 25 -1.99 -21.72 3.63
CA THR A 25 -1.18 -22.63 2.82
C THR A 25 -0.58 -23.70 3.72
N PRO A 26 -0.70 -25.00 3.39
CA PRO A 26 -0.04 -26.05 4.15
C PRO A 26 1.47 -25.82 4.21
N VAL A 27 2.04 -25.92 5.41
CA VAL A 27 3.46 -25.63 5.68
C VAL A 27 4.39 -26.47 4.81
N GLU A 28 4.00 -27.72 4.52
CA GLU A 28 4.77 -28.66 3.70
C GLU A 28 4.92 -28.21 2.23
N LYS A 29 4.07 -27.26 1.78
CA LYS A 29 4.11 -26.71 0.42
C LYS A 29 4.84 -25.35 0.35
N LEU A 30 5.29 -24.85 1.47
CA LEU A 30 6.01 -23.58 1.49
C LEU A 30 7.47 -23.79 1.11
N ALA A 31 7.99 -22.93 0.23
CA ALA A 31 9.41 -22.92 -0.07
C ALA A 31 10.19 -22.41 1.15
N GLU A 32 11.37 -22.97 1.40
CA GLU A 32 12.25 -22.53 2.49
C GLU A 32 12.68 -21.05 2.34
N LYS A 33 12.87 -20.62 1.09
CA LYS A 33 13.22 -19.24 0.76
C LYS A 33 12.57 -18.84 -0.56
N ILE A 34 12.00 -17.64 -0.58
CA ILE A 34 11.50 -16.99 -1.81
C ILE A 34 12.11 -15.59 -1.91
N GLU A 35 12.59 -15.25 -3.08
CA GLU A 35 13.17 -13.95 -3.38
C GLU A 35 12.41 -13.30 -4.56
N LEU A 36 11.83 -12.13 -4.34
CA LEU A 36 10.97 -11.43 -5.29
C LEU A 36 11.60 -10.15 -5.86
N ILE A 37 12.83 -9.84 -5.45
CA ILE A 37 13.53 -8.57 -5.76
C ILE A 37 13.64 -8.32 -7.27
N ALA A 38 13.79 -9.38 -8.08
CA ALA A 38 13.97 -9.25 -9.53
C ALA A 38 12.82 -8.51 -10.24
N ASN A 39 11.62 -8.50 -9.66
CA ASN A 39 10.44 -7.82 -10.21
C ASN A 39 10.08 -6.54 -9.45
N CYS A 40 10.89 -6.14 -8.48
CA CYS A 40 10.65 -4.90 -7.76
C CYS A 40 11.04 -3.68 -8.60
N PRO A 41 10.32 -2.55 -8.47
CA PRO A 41 10.76 -1.28 -9.03
C PRO A 41 12.17 -0.93 -8.54
N GLN A 42 12.97 -0.32 -9.41
CA GLN A 42 14.34 0.08 -9.04
C GLN A 42 14.35 1.29 -8.10
N VAL A 43 13.30 2.10 -8.13
CA VAL A 43 13.16 3.29 -7.30
C VAL A 43 12.29 2.96 -6.10
N VAL A 44 12.89 3.05 -4.92
CA VAL A 44 12.16 2.90 -3.65
C VAL A 44 11.46 4.21 -3.31
N TYR A 45 10.18 4.14 -3.03
CA TYR A 45 9.40 5.30 -2.65
C TYR A 45 9.78 5.83 -1.27
N ASN A 46 9.83 7.15 -1.16
CA ASN A 46 9.97 7.82 0.12
C ASN A 46 8.72 8.67 0.35
N GLN A 47 7.97 8.35 1.41
CA GLN A 47 6.76 9.09 1.78
C GLN A 47 7.03 10.40 2.51
N GLY A 48 8.28 10.65 2.92
CA GLY A 48 8.64 11.81 3.72
C GLY A 48 7.96 11.80 5.09
N GLU A 49 7.39 12.94 5.46
CA GLU A 49 6.70 13.10 6.76
C GLU A 49 5.19 12.78 6.69
N LEU A 50 4.67 12.53 5.49
CA LEU A 50 3.26 12.23 5.27
C LEU A 50 2.92 10.80 5.72
N CYS A 51 1.79 10.63 6.39
CA CYS A 51 1.32 9.32 6.87
C CYS A 51 0.71 8.44 5.76
N SER A 52 1.33 8.43 4.58
CA SER A 52 0.83 7.79 3.36
C SER A 52 1.45 6.39 3.09
N CYS A 53 1.82 5.65 4.13
CA CYS A 53 2.49 4.37 3.97
C CYS A 53 1.64 3.34 3.20
N THR A 54 0.33 3.32 3.38
CA THR A 54 -0.59 2.43 2.64
C THR A 54 -0.58 2.74 1.15
N ALA A 55 -0.69 4.01 0.78
CA ALA A 55 -0.65 4.45 -0.61
C ALA A 55 0.71 4.18 -1.28
N ASN A 56 1.81 4.33 -0.54
CA ASN A 56 3.13 3.98 -1.04
C ASN A 56 3.27 2.47 -1.29
N ALA A 57 2.80 1.64 -0.36
CA ALA A 57 2.82 0.19 -0.51
C ALA A 57 1.94 -0.29 -1.68
N ILE A 58 0.75 0.28 -1.83
CA ILE A 58 -0.16 -0.04 -2.94
C ILE A 58 0.45 0.39 -4.27
N GLY A 59 1.00 1.61 -4.36
CA GLY A 59 1.65 2.10 -5.56
C GLY A 59 2.80 1.20 -6.02
N GLU A 60 3.67 0.81 -5.11
CA GLU A 60 4.78 -0.09 -5.41
C GLU A 60 4.31 -1.49 -5.80
N SER A 61 3.24 -1.98 -5.17
CA SER A 61 2.62 -3.26 -5.53
C SER A 61 2.05 -3.25 -6.95
N ILE A 62 1.47 -2.14 -7.39
CA ILE A 62 0.98 -1.98 -8.77
C ILE A 62 2.16 -2.06 -9.76
N GLU A 63 3.23 -1.32 -9.52
CA GLU A 63 4.42 -1.38 -10.37
C GLU A 63 5.02 -2.80 -10.41
N TYR A 64 5.13 -3.46 -9.25
CA TYR A 64 5.60 -4.84 -9.16
C TYR A 64 4.76 -5.79 -10.05
N ILE A 65 3.44 -5.69 -9.99
CA ILE A 65 2.53 -6.52 -10.78
C ILE A 65 2.71 -6.25 -12.28
N LEU A 66 2.87 -4.98 -12.66
CA LEU A 66 3.09 -4.60 -14.06
C LEU A 66 4.43 -5.14 -14.58
N ILE A 67 5.51 -5.00 -13.81
CA ILE A 67 6.84 -5.53 -14.16
C ILE A 67 6.78 -7.05 -14.31
N LYS A 68 6.23 -7.74 -13.31
CA LYS A 68 6.09 -9.19 -13.32
C LYS A 68 5.25 -9.68 -14.50
N GLY A 69 4.19 -8.96 -14.84
CA GLY A 69 3.31 -9.24 -15.97
C GLY A 69 3.85 -8.79 -17.33
N LYS A 70 5.06 -8.21 -17.38
CA LYS A 70 5.67 -7.63 -18.61
C LYS A 70 4.73 -6.64 -19.31
N LYS A 71 4.03 -5.84 -18.51
CA LYS A 71 3.14 -4.78 -18.97
C LYS A 71 3.87 -3.43 -19.02
N ALA A 72 3.30 -2.45 -19.71
CA ALA A 72 3.79 -1.09 -19.64
C ALA A 72 3.73 -0.58 -18.22
N VAL A 73 4.87 -0.17 -17.66
CA VAL A 73 4.98 0.30 -16.28
C VAL A 73 4.73 1.80 -16.24
N PHE A 74 3.92 2.22 -15.29
CA PHE A 74 3.73 3.62 -14.93
C PHE A 74 3.84 3.78 -13.41
N ALA A 75 4.21 4.97 -12.96
CA ALA A 75 4.24 5.29 -11.55
C ALA A 75 2.86 5.79 -11.09
N PRO A 76 2.14 5.03 -10.24
CA PRO A 76 0.86 5.48 -9.71
C PRO A 76 1.00 6.76 -8.89
N SER A 77 -0.05 7.58 -8.88
CA SER A 77 -0.09 8.76 -8.03
C SER A 77 -0.38 8.38 -6.57
N ARG A 78 0.64 8.26 -5.76
CA ARG A 78 0.53 7.93 -4.33
C ARG A 78 -0.29 8.96 -3.56
N LEU A 79 -0.18 10.23 -3.91
CA LEU A 79 -0.99 11.29 -3.30
C LEU A 79 -2.46 11.15 -3.65
N PHE A 80 -2.78 10.78 -4.87
CA PHE A 80 -4.16 10.52 -5.29
C PHE A 80 -4.75 9.32 -4.55
N ILE A 81 -4.00 8.22 -4.45
CA ILE A 81 -4.41 7.05 -3.69
C ILE A 81 -4.68 7.43 -2.23
N TYR A 82 -3.73 8.13 -1.58
CA TYR A 82 -3.86 8.54 -0.18
C TYR A 82 -5.02 9.50 0.06
N TYR A 83 -5.24 10.44 -0.84
CA TYR A 83 -6.41 11.33 -0.79
C TYR A 83 -7.71 10.52 -0.86
N THR A 84 -7.80 9.58 -1.79
CA THR A 84 -9.02 8.79 -2.01
C THR A 84 -9.31 7.84 -0.84
N GLU A 85 -8.26 7.23 -0.27
CA GLU A 85 -8.37 6.45 0.97
C GLU A 85 -9.03 7.28 2.08
N ARG A 86 -8.46 8.44 2.38
CA ARG A 86 -8.98 9.33 3.44
C ARG A 86 -10.37 9.86 3.13
N ARG A 87 -10.68 10.09 1.85
CA ARG A 87 -12.03 10.48 1.45
C ARG A 87 -13.05 9.38 1.77
N MET A 88 -12.72 8.12 1.52
CA MET A 88 -13.57 6.98 1.84
C MET A 88 -13.75 6.82 3.36
N GLU A 89 -12.71 7.12 4.13
CA GLU A 89 -12.71 7.00 5.59
C GLU A 89 -13.23 8.26 6.31
N GLY A 90 -13.49 9.35 5.57
CA GLY A 90 -13.96 10.60 6.14
C GLY A 90 -12.89 11.43 6.87
N THR A 91 -11.61 11.19 6.58
CA THR A 91 -10.47 11.82 7.28
C THR A 91 -9.62 12.74 6.38
N ILE A 92 -10.22 13.30 5.33
CA ILE A 92 -9.49 14.16 4.36
C ILE A 92 -8.72 15.30 5.04
N HIS A 93 -9.28 15.86 6.11
CA HIS A 93 -8.72 17.04 6.79
C HIS A 93 -7.55 16.71 7.72
N GLU A 94 -7.22 15.43 7.86
CA GLU A 94 -6.22 14.93 8.78
C GLU A 94 -5.18 14.07 8.05
N ASP A 95 -3.94 14.14 8.48
CA ASP A 95 -2.90 13.20 8.08
C ASP A 95 -2.94 11.98 9.02
N ALA A 96 -4.06 11.26 8.98
CA ALA A 96 -4.41 10.22 9.95
C ALA A 96 -3.93 8.82 9.56
N GLY A 97 -3.30 8.68 8.39
CA GLY A 97 -3.06 7.36 7.81
C GLY A 97 -4.32 6.78 7.16
N ALA A 98 -4.30 5.53 6.80
CA ALA A 98 -5.41 4.86 6.14
C ALA A 98 -5.37 3.33 6.31
N MET A 99 -6.47 2.69 5.93
CA MET A 99 -6.61 1.23 5.89
C MET A 99 -6.23 0.71 4.49
N ILE A 100 -5.47 -0.37 4.41
CA ILE A 100 -5.06 -0.96 3.13
C ILE A 100 -6.27 -1.40 2.30
N ARG A 101 -7.28 -1.99 2.92
CA ARG A 101 -8.52 -2.40 2.22
C ARG A 101 -9.18 -1.24 1.48
N ASP A 102 -9.26 -0.08 2.11
CA ASP A 102 -9.86 1.11 1.50
C ASP A 102 -8.98 1.65 0.37
N GLY A 103 -7.66 1.56 0.51
CA GLY A 103 -6.74 1.86 -0.58
C GLY A 103 -6.93 0.96 -1.79
N ILE A 104 -7.05 -0.34 -1.60
CA ILE A 104 -7.31 -1.28 -2.69
C ILE A 104 -8.67 -1.02 -3.35
N LYS A 105 -9.70 -0.74 -2.55
CA LYS A 105 -11.03 -0.38 -3.06
C LYS A 105 -10.98 0.92 -3.86
N SER A 106 -10.23 1.91 -3.40
CA SER A 106 -10.09 3.20 -4.09
C SER A 106 -9.46 3.04 -5.47
N VAL A 107 -8.39 2.27 -5.56
CA VAL A 107 -7.72 1.98 -6.84
C VAL A 107 -8.63 1.21 -7.79
N ASN A 108 -9.37 0.23 -7.28
CA ASN A 108 -10.33 -0.53 -8.10
C ASN A 108 -11.46 0.34 -8.65
N LYS A 109 -11.89 1.35 -7.91
CA LYS A 109 -13.01 2.21 -8.28
C LYS A 109 -12.59 3.42 -9.12
N GLU A 110 -11.48 4.03 -8.80
CA GLU A 110 -11.10 5.35 -9.32
C GLU A 110 -9.75 5.36 -10.05
N GLY A 111 -9.00 4.26 -9.99
CA GLY A 111 -7.66 4.17 -10.56
C GLY A 111 -6.56 4.68 -9.62
N ALA A 112 -5.38 4.87 -10.21
CA ALA A 112 -4.17 5.26 -9.48
C ALA A 112 -3.26 6.20 -10.29
#